data_128c170ec5dc665840865964171ed170
#
_entry.id   128c170ec5dc665840865964171ed170
#
_cell.length_a   1.000
_cell.length_b   1.000
_cell.length_c   1.000
_cell.angle_alpha   90.00
_cell.angle_beta   90.00
_cell.angle_gamma   90.00
#
_symmetry.space_group_name_H-M   'P 1'
#
loop_
_entity.id
_entity.type
_entity.pdbx_description
1 polymer ?
#
loop_
_entity_poly.entity_id
_entity_poly.type
_entity_poly.pdbx_seq_one_letter_code
_entity_poly.pdbx_strand_id
1 'polypeptide(L)'
;MNPSLLIRKAKEEDLHGVLTLYTQLGNNPLPQNLEEALPVWRQILAQPGHFVVVAEIEGKLVGSCVCQIIPNLTHGMRPYAVIENVVTDEAFRRQGIATACLHFAREEARTAGCYKLMLSTGSKKEGTLRFYEKAGYNRQDKTAFVQWLEPHSKG
;
A
#
# COMPACT_ATOMS: atom_id res chain seq x y z
N MET A 1 19.20 7.46 5.08
CA MET A 1 18.56 6.56 4.09
C MET A 1 19.51 5.43 3.75
N ASN A 2 19.02 4.19 3.72
CA ASN A 2 19.87 3.03 3.36
C ASN A 2 20.21 3.11 1.85
N PRO A 3 21.50 3.15 1.46
CA PRO A 3 21.87 3.28 0.04
C PRO A 3 21.52 2.06 -0.80
N SER A 4 21.26 0.89 -0.19
CA SER A 4 20.80 -0.31 -0.90
C SER A 4 19.28 -0.41 -1.00
N LEU A 5 18.53 0.57 -0.52
CA LEU A 5 17.07 0.58 -0.61
C LEU A 5 16.62 0.86 -2.05
N LEU A 6 15.88 -0.07 -2.61
CA LEU A 6 15.27 0.04 -3.93
C LEU A 6 13.75 0.03 -3.79
N ILE A 7 13.08 1.03 -4.37
CA ILE A 7 11.62 1.10 -4.43
C ILE A 7 11.19 0.85 -5.88
N ARG A 8 10.29 -0.09 -6.08
CA ARG A 8 9.84 -0.49 -7.42
C ARG A 8 8.44 -1.09 -7.38
N LYS A 9 7.84 -1.28 -8.56
CA LYS A 9 6.61 -2.08 -8.68
C LYS A 9 6.94 -3.56 -8.50
N ALA A 10 6.01 -4.28 -7.88
CA ALA A 10 6.13 -5.72 -7.70
C ALA A 10 5.96 -6.46 -9.04
N LYS A 11 6.57 -7.61 -9.13
CA LYS A 11 6.50 -8.53 -10.26
C LYS A 11 6.12 -9.93 -9.75
N GLU A 12 5.90 -10.88 -10.66
CA GLU A 12 5.32 -12.17 -10.34
C GLU A 12 6.08 -12.91 -9.21
N GLU A 13 7.41 -12.90 -9.25
CA GLU A 13 8.26 -13.57 -8.27
C GLU A 13 8.23 -12.94 -6.87
N ASP A 14 7.62 -11.78 -6.70
CA ASP A 14 7.54 -11.10 -5.40
C ASP A 14 6.42 -11.63 -4.49
N LEU A 15 5.56 -12.53 -4.98
CA LEU A 15 4.38 -12.98 -4.24
C LEU A 15 4.70 -13.45 -2.83
N HIS A 16 5.68 -14.34 -2.67
CA HIS A 16 6.04 -14.87 -1.36
C HIS A 16 6.50 -13.76 -0.41
N GLY A 17 7.35 -12.84 -0.89
CA GLY A 17 7.83 -11.72 -0.08
C GLY A 17 6.72 -10.78 0.35
N VAL A 18 5.76 -10.49 -0.53
CA VAL A 18 4.60 -9.65 -0.23
C VAL A 18 3.71 -10.34 0.82
N LEU A 19 3.40 -11.62 0.65
CA LEU A 19 2.59 -12.36 1.61
C LEU A 19 3.28 -12.47 2.97
N THR A 20 4.60 -12.60 2.99
CA THR A 20 5.38 -12.61 4.23
C THR A 20 5.24 -11.27 4.96
N LEU A 21 5.31 -10.14 4.24
CA LEU A 21 5.05 -8.83 4.84
C LEU A 21 3.63 -8.73 5.40
N TYR A 22 2.65 -9.28 4.70
CA TYR A 22 1.25 -9.21 5.13
C TYR A 22 0.96 -10.01 6.41
N THR A 23 1.83 -10.95 6.79
CA THR A 23 1.70 -11.60 8.10
C THR A 23 1.86 -10.61 9.26
N GLN A 24 2.49 -9.46 9.00
CA GLN A 24 2.68 -8.37 9.96
C GLN A 24 1.61 -7.29 9.83
N LEU A 25 0.63 -7.46 8.96
CA LEU A 25 -0.46 -6.52 8.70
C LEU A 25 -1.78 -7.14 9.14
N GLY A 26 -2.12 -7.03 10.43
CA GLY A 26 -3.30 -7.67 10.99
C GLY A 26 -3.21 -9.20 10.98
N ASN A 27 -4.35 -9.86 10.88
CA ASN A 27 -4.43 -11.32 10.88
C ASN A 27 -4.46 -11.85 9.43
N ASN A 28 -3.29 -11.95 8.82
CA ASN A 28 -3.14 -12.43 7.45
C ASN A 28 -2.06 -13.53 7.42
N PRO A 29 -2.38 -14.77 7.88
CA PRO A 29 -1.41 -15.84 7.87
C PRO A 29 -1.02 -16.24 6.44
N LEU A 30 0.19 -16.76 6.27
CA LEU A 30 0.60 -17.32 4.98
C LEU A 30 -0.34 -18.45 4.57
N PRO A 31 -0.76 -18.52 3.30
CA PRO A 31 -1.51 -19.68 2.81
C PRO A 31 -0.65 -20.93 2.89
N GLN A 32 -1.29 -22.09 3.09
CA GLN A 32 -0.58 -23.38 3.12
C GLN A 32 0.10 -23.68 1.78
N ASN A 33 -0.52 -23.23 0.69
CA ASN A 33 0.02 -23.37 -0.66
C ASN A 33 -0.02 -22.02 -1.37
N LEU A 34 1.15 -21.51 -1.77
CA LEU A 34 1.27 -20.26 -2.51
C LEU A 34 0.49 -20.25 -3.84
N GLU A 35 0.31 -21.42 -4.44
CA GLU A 35 -0.45 -21.53 -5.69
C GLU A 35 -1.89 -21.06 -5.54
N GLU A 36 -2.46 -21.11 -4.34
CA GLU A 36 -3.82 -20.61 -4.07
C GLU A 36 -3.92 -19.09 -4.27
N ALA A 37 -2.85 -18.35 -3.97
CA ALA A 37 -2.81 -16.90 -4.11
C ALA A 37 -2.42 -16.45 -5.53
N LEU A 38 -1.80 -17.32 -6.30
CA LEU A 38 -1.20 -16.96 -7.59
C LEU A 38 -2.23 -16.42 -8.61
N PRO A 39 -3.44 -16.98 -8.76
CA PRO A 39 -4.43 -16.42 -9.70
C PRO A 39 -4.83 -14.99 -9.33
N VAL A 40 -5.02 -14.71 -8.04
CA VAL A 40 -5.35 -13.36 -7.56
C VAL A 40 -4.18 -12.42 -7.75
N TRP A 41 -2.96 -12.89 -7.47
CA TRP A 41 -1.75 -12.11 -7.67
C TRP A 41 -1.58 -11.69 -9.15
N ARG A 42 -1.76 -12.63 -10.06
CA ARG A 42 -1.71 -12.36 -11.50
C ARG A 42 -2.81 -11.39 -11.93
N GLN A 43 -4.00 -11.50 -11.37
CA GLN A 43 -5.09 -10.55 -11.62
C GLN A 43 -4.68 -9.14 -11.19
N ILE A 44 -4.09 -8.99 -10.01
CA ILE A 44 -3.62 -7.70 -9.50
C ILE A 44 -2.57 -7.11 -10.45
N LEU A 45 -1.56 -7.90 -10.83
CA LEU A 45 -0.49 -7.43 -11.70
C LEU A 45 -0.96 -7.06 -13.11
N ALA A 46 -2.02 -7.70 -13.60
CA ALA A 46 -2.58 -7.46 -14.93
C ALA A 46 -3.58 -6.31 -14.98
N GLN A 47 -4.13 -5.89 -13.84
CA GLN A 47 -5.18 -4.88 -13.80
C GLN A 47 -4.59 -3.48 -14.04
N PRO A 48 -5.06 -2.77 -15.09
CA PRO A 48 -4.58 -1.40 -15.33
C PRO A 48 -4.81 -0.50 -14.12
N GLY A 49 -3.80 0.30 -13.79
CA GLY A 49 -3.87 1.24 -12.67
C GLY A 49 -3.79 0.62 -11.29
N HIS A 50 -3.69 -0.68 -11.17
CA HIS A 50 -3.55 -1.38 -9.90
C HIS A 50 -2.11 -1.91 -9.80
N PHE A 51 -1.35 -1.44 -8.83
CA PHE A 51 0.02 -1.91 -8.66
C PHE A 51 0.40 -2.00 -7.19
N VAL A 52 1.33 -2.90 -6.92
CA VAL A 52 1.91 -3.10 -5.60
C VAL A 52 3.31 -2.50 -5.64
N VAL A 53 3.57 -1.57 -4.72
CA VAL A 53 4.91 -1.00 -4.53
C VAL A 53 5.65 -1.87 -3.53
N VAL A 54 6.88 -2.21 -3.81
CA VAL A 54 7.74 -2.95 -2.88
C VAL A 54 9.02 -2.19 -2.62
N ALA A 55 9.50 -2.28 -1.40
CA ALA A 55 10.79 -1.80 -0.96
C ALA A 55 11.70 -3.00 -0.75
N GLU A 56 12.85 -2.99 -1.37
CA GLU A 56 13.82 -4.09 -1.35
C GLU A 56 15.15 -3.62 -0.80
N ILE A 57 15.74 -4.40 0.10
CA ILE A 57 17.12 -4.22 0.58
C ILE A 57 17.82 -5.56 0.40
N GLU A 58 18.88 -5.58 -0.40
CA GLU A 58 19.71 -6.76 -0.64
C GLU A 58 18.89 -8.00 -1.02
N GLY A 59 17.89 -7.83 -1.89
CA GLY A 59 17.05 -8.91 -2.38
C GLY A 59 15.89 -9.29 -1.46
N LYS A 60 15.79 -8.69 -0.26
CA LYS A 60 14.70 -8.94 0.68
C LYS A 60 13.65 -7.83 0.60
N LEU A 61 12.38 -8.20 0.50
CA LEU A 61 11.29 -7.22 0.60
C LEU A 61 11.09 -6.81 2.05
N VAL A 62 11.18 -5.51 2.30
CA VAL A 62 11.13 -4.93 3.66
C VAL A 62 9.97 -3.97 3.86
N GLY A 63 9.24 -3.65 2.81
CA GLY A 63 8.06 -2.78 2.90
C GLY A 63 7.23 -2.87 1.63
N SER A 64 5.98 -2.44 1.73
CA SER A 64 5.05 -2.45 0.60
C SER A 64 3.88 -1.51 0.84
N CYS A 65 3.27 -1.05 -0.25
CA CYS A 65 1.91 -0.51 -0.24
C CYS A 65 1.25 -0.86 -1.57
N VAL A 66 -0.08 -0.82 -1.59
CA VAL A 66 -0.88 -1.02 -2.81
C VAL A 66 -1.42 0.33 -3.25
N CYS A 67 -1.41 0.60 -4.54
CA CYS A 67 -2.01 1.79 -5.12
C CYS A 67 -2.96 1.38 -6.23
N GLN A 68 -4.16 1.95 -6.22
CA GLN A 68 -5.12 1.78 -7.30
C GLN A 68 -5.53 3.13 -7.85
N ILE A 69 -5.36 3.29 -9.16
CA ILE A 69 -5.77 4.47 -9.91
C ILE A 69 -7.15 4.18 -10.48
N ILE A 70 -8.11 5.05 -10.17
CA ILE A 70 -9.52 4.85 -10.49
C ILE A 70 -9.96 5.93 -11.46
N PRO A 71 -10.42 5.55 -12.68
CA PRO A 71 -11.02 6.51 -13.63
C PRO A 71 -12.20 7.23 -13.00
N ASN A 72 -12.37 8.51 -13.33
CA ASN A 72 -13.36 9.35 -12.70
C ASN A 72 -13.84 10.45 -13.65
N LEU A 73 -15.09 10.88 -13.52
CA LEU A 73 -15.68 11.90 -14.39
C LEU A 73 -15.58 13.32 -13.81
N THR A 74 -15.55 13.45 -12.49
CA THR A 74 -15.44 14.77 -11.85
C THR A 74 -14.03 15.34 -11.98
N HIS A 75 -13.85 16.60 -11.60
CA HIS A 75 -12.56 17.28 -11.64
C HIS A 75 -11.90 17.26 -13.04
N GLY A 76 -12.73 17.52 -14.07
CA GLY A 76 -12.22 17.56 -15.44
C GLY A 76 -11.85 16.17 -15.98
N MET A 77 -12.59 15.14 -15.59
CA MET A 77 -12.38 13.75 -16.01
C MET A 77 -11.00 13.21 -15.58
N ARG A 78 -10.49 13.70 -14.44
CA ARG A 78 -9.23 13.23 -13.89
C ARG A 78 -9.44 12.04 -12.95
N PRO A 79 -8.58 11.04 -13.00
CA PRO A 79 -8.63 9.91 -12.07
C PRO A 79 -8.26 10.35 -10.65
N TYR A 80 -8.51 9.48 -9.70
CA TYR A 80 -7.98 9.57 -8.33
C TYR A 80 -7.33 8.24 -7.96
N ALA A 81 -6.59 8.22 -6.87
CA ALA A 81 -5.91 7.01 -6.43
C ALA A 81 -6.20 6.71 -4.96
N VAL A 82 -6.13 5.42 -4.61
CA VAL A 82 -6.33 4.93 -3.25
C VAL A 82 -5.13 4.05 -2.86
N ILE A 83 -4.63 4.27 -1.66
CA ILE A 83 -3.56 3.47 -1.07
C ILE A 83 -4.16 2.48 -0.07
N GLU A 84 -3.69 1.24 -0.12
CA GLU A 84 -4.05 0.16 0.80
C GLU A 84 -2.83 -0.64 1.22
N ASN A 85 -2.96 -1.42 2.28
CA ASN A 85 -1.98 -2.41 2.71
C ASN A 85 -0.57 -1.83 2.90
N VAL A 86 -0.46 -0.73 3.64
CA VAL A 86 0.84 -0.12 3.96
C VAL A 86 1.49 -0.94 5.08
N VAL A 87 2.65 -1.50 4.81
CA VAL A 87 3.39 -2.34 5.76
C VAL A 87 4.89 -2.15 5.65
N THR A 88 5.57 -2.18 6.78
CA THR A 88 7.03 -2.25 6.87
C THR A 88 7.39 -3.39 7.80
N ASP A 89 8.35 -4.22 7.38
CA ASP A 89 8.90 -5.28 8.23
C ASP A 89 9.36 -4.67 9.55
N GLU A 90 8.96 -5.26 10.67
CA GLU A 90 9.24 -4.72 12.02
C GLU A 90 10.73 -4.51 12.27
N ALA A 91 11.60 -5.35 11.69
CA ALA A 91 13.04 -5.22 11.81
C ALA A 91 13.60 -4.00 11.07
N PHE A 92 12.82 -3.40 10.17
CA PHE A 92 13.24 -2.28 9.32
C PHE A 92 12.42 -1.00 9.55
N ARG A 93 11.61 -0.96 10.61
CA ARG A 93 10.80 0.24 10.94
C ARG A 93 11.69 1.42 11.32
N ARG A 94 11.13 2.64 11.21
CA ARG A 94 11.79 3.93 11.53
C ARG A 94 13.00 4.23 10.65
N GLN A 95 13.03 3.68 9.43
CA GLN A 95 14.09 3.93 8.46
C GLN A 95 13.58 4.65 7.20
N GLY A 96 12.36 5.18 7.23
CA GLY A 96 11.78 5.92 6.11
C GLY A 96 11.26 5.04 4.97
N ILE A 97 11.13 3.73 5.17
CA ILE A 97 10.75 2.79 4.11
C ILE A 97 9.30 3.00 3.68
N ALA A 98 8.35 3.07 4.64
CA ALA A 98 6.95 3.31 4.31
C ALA A 98 6.76 4.66 3.61
N THR A 99 7.45 5.71 4.07
CA THR A 99 7.44 7.02 3.43
C THR A 99 7.92 6.92 1.98
N ALA A 100 8.99 6.17 1.72
CA ALA A 100 9.51 5.97 0.37
C ALA A 100 8.50 5.24 -0.54
N CYS A 101 7.82 4.21 -0.02
CA CYS A 101 6.76 3.53 -0.76
C CYS A 101 5.59 4.47 -1.10
N LEU A 102 5.15 5.26 -0.12
CA LEU A 102 4.06 6.23 -0.31
C LEU A 102 4.44 7.32 -1.32
N HIS A 103 5.67 7.80 -1.28
CA HIS A 103 6.16 8.79 -2.25
C HIS A 103 6.23 8.21 -3.66
N PHE A 104 6.67 6.98 -3.80
CA PHE A 104 6.68 6.29 -5.09
C PHE A 104 5.26 6.21 -5.67
N ALA A 105 4.29 5.76 -4.88
CA ALA A 105 2.90 5.68 -5.29
C ALA A 105 2.33 7.05 -5.66
N ARG A 106 2.69 8.10 -4.90
CA ARG A 106 2.27 9.47 -5.18
C ARG A 106 2.78 9.94 -6.55
N GLU A 107 4.03 9.67 -6.88
CA GLU A 107 4.60 10.09 -8.16
C GLU A 107 3.97 9.33 -9.33
N GLU A 108 3.68 8.04 -9.16
CA GLU A 108 2.95 7.26 -10.16
C GLU A 108 1.52 7.81 -10.37
N ALA A 109 0.82 8.12 -9.28
CA ALA A 109 -0.51 8.72 -9.35
C ALA A 109 -0.48 10.09 -10.03
N ARG A 110 0.52 10.92 -9.72
CA ARG A 110 0.72 12.23 -10.33
C ARG A 110 0.95 12.10 -11.83
N THR A 111 1.81 11.19 -12.24
CA THR A 111 2.10 10.93 -13.66
C THR A 111 0.85 10.46 -14.41
N ALA A 112 -0.03 9.71 -13.73
CA ALA A 112 -1.30 9.27 -14.30
C ALA A 112 -2.37 10.37 -14.35
N GLY A 113 -2.09 11.56 -13.83
CA GLY A 113 -3.01 12.69 -13.83
C GLY A 113 -4.03 12.69 -12.69
N CYS A 114 -3.81 11.92 -11.63
CA CYS A 114 -4.70 11.90 -10.47
C CYS A 114 -4.79 13.27 -9.81
N TYR A 115 -6.00 13.67 -9.42
CA TYR A 115 -6.19 14.94 -8.71
C TYR A 115 -6.07 14.79 -7.19
N LYS A 116 -6.16 13.57 -6.68
CA LYS A 116 -5.97 13.28 -5.25
C LYS A 116 -5.53 11.85 -5.05
N LEU A 117 -4.97 11.61 -3.87
CA LEU A 117 -4.54 10.31 -3.37
C LEU A 117 -5.11 10.16 -1.97
N MET A 118 -5.79 9.05 -1.69
CA MET A 118 -6.45 8.81 -0.41
C MET A 118 -5.95 7.52 0.24
N LEU A 119 -5.99 7.49 1.55
CA LEU A 119 -5.85 6.28 2.34
C LEU A 119 -6.71 6.37 3.60
N SER A 120 -6.99 5.25 4.21
CA SER A 120 -7.59 5.19 5.55
C SER A 120 -6.74 4.29 6.43
N THR A 121 -6.81 4.51 7.74
CA THR A 121 -6.12 3.66 8.70
C THR A 121 -7.06 3.31 9.84
N GLY A 122 -7.00 2.05 10.29
CA GLY A 122 -7.73 1.62 11.50
C GLY A 122 -7.06 2.07 12.79
N SER A 123 -5.80 2.51 12.72
CA SER A 123 -5.08 2.98 13.90
C SER A 123 -5.60 4.34 14.35
N LYS A 124 -5.86 4.48 15.64
CA LYS A 124 -6.20 5.74 16.28
C LYS A 124 -5.01 6.34 17.05
N LYS A 125 -3.85 5.69 16.98
CA LYS A 125 -2.63 6.16 17.66
C LYS A 125 -2.13 7.44 17.00
N GLU A 126 -1.85 8.44 17.83
CA GLU A 126 -1.39 9.75 17.37
C GLU A 126 -0.10 9.65 16.54
N GLY A 127 0.80 8.74 16.90
CA GLY A 127 2.03 8.52 16.14
C GLY A 127 1.79 8.06 14.70
N THR A 128 0.79 7.18 14.49
CA THR A 128 0.41 6.73 13.15
C THR A 128 -0.20 7.87 12.35
N LEU A 129 -1.09 8.64 12.98
CA LEU A 129 -1.74 9.77 12.30
C LEU A 129 -0.73 10.83 11.88
N ARG A 130 0.21 11.17 12.76
CA ARG A 130 1.30 12.11 12.44
C ARG A 130 2.21 11.59 11.34
N PHE A 131 2.46 10.28 11.31
CA PHE A 131 3.25 9.68 10.25
C PHE A 131 2.65 9.97 8.88
N TYR A 132 1.34 9.76 8.73
CA TYR A 132 0.66 10.04 7.45
C TYR A 132 0.62 11.54 7.14
N GLU A 133 0.43 12.39 8.15
CA GLU A 133 0.48 13.84 7.93
C GLU A 133 1.85 14.29 7.43
N LYS A 134 2.93 13.76 8.00
CA LYS A 134 4.29 14.04 7.53
C LYS A 134 4.54 13.55 6.11
N ALA A 135 3.85 12.47 5.72
CA ALA A 135 3.91 11.97 4.35
C ALA A 135 3.07 12.79 3.36
N GLY A 136 2.36 13.81 3.83
CA GLY A 136 1.61 14.75 2.99
C GLY A 136 0.09 14.58 3.00
N TYR A 137 -0.44 13.69 3.84
CA TYR A 137 -1.89 13.44 3.92
C TYR A 137 -2.55 14.35 4.95
N ASN A 138 -3.82 14.70 4.70
CA ASN A 138 -4.60 15.57 5.57
C ASN A 138 -5.73 14.74 6.21
N ARG A 139 -5.69 14.56 7.53
CA ARG A 139 -6.69 13.75 8.27
C ARG A 139 -8.01 14.49 8.52
N GLN A 140 -8.06 15.78 8.26
CA GLN A 140 -9.24 16.61 8.55
C GLN A 140 -10.09 16.93 7.33
N ASP A 141 -9.57 16.72 6.12
CA ASP A 141 -10.25 17.11 4.89
C ASP A 141 -11.46 16.23 4.58
N LYS A 142 -11.38 14.95 4.86
CA LYS A 142 -12.44 13.97 4.61
C LYS A 142 -12.67 13.09 5.84
N THR A 143 -13.90 12.61 6.00
CA THR A 143 -14.25 11.58 6.98
C THR A 143 -14.50 10.27 6.26
N ALA A 144 -13.81 9.21 6.66
CA ALA A 144 -14.00 7.89 6.08
C ALA A 144 -15.15 7.16 6.80
N PHE A 145 -15.96 6.46 6.01
CA PHE A 145 -17.01 5.56 6.50
C PHE A 145 -16.72 4.16 6.02
N VAL A 146 -16.82 3.16 6.89
CA VAL A 146 -16.57 1.76 6.57
C VAL A 146 -17.79 0.94 6.96
N GLN A 147 -18.27 0.13 6.04
CA GLN A 147 -19.31 -0.86 6.32
C GLN A 147 -18.73 -2.25 6.07
N TRP A 148 -18.62 -3.05 7.11
CA TRP A 148 -18.16 -4.44 6.99
C TRP A 148 -19.30 -5.29 6.45
N LEU A 149 -19.02 -6.08 5.41
CA LEU A 149 -20.02 -6.94 4.75
C LEU A 149 -20.09 -8.33 5.39
N GLU A 150 -19.20 -8.60 6.33
CA GLU A 150 -19.17 -9.80 7.15
C GLU A 150 -18.85 -9.45 8.60
N PRO A 151 -19.09 -10.33 9.58
CA PRO A 151 -18.74 -10.05 10.97
C PRO A 151 -17.27 -9.66 11.11
N HIS A 152 -17.03 -8.52 11.75
CA HIS A 152 -15.69 -7.98 11.95
C HIS A 152 -15.43 -7.83 13.44
N SER A 153 -14.45 -8.56 13.95
CA SER A 153 -13.99 -8.38 15.33
C SER A 153 -13.17 -7.08 15.41
N LYS A 154 -13.57 -6.19 16.31
CA LYS A 154 -12.74 -5.03 16.64
C LYS A 154 -11.47 -5.54 17.30
N GLY A 155 -10.43 -5.61 16.53
CA GLY A 155 -9.12 -6.00 17.02
C GLY A 155 -8.34 -4.83 17.58
#